data_880226ef1d1517a1b2fdf2cd518c7e65
#
_entry.id   880226ef1d1517a1b2fdf2cd518c7e65
#
_cell.length_a   1.000
_cell.length_b   1.000
_cell.length_c   1.000
_cell.angle_alpha   90.00
_cell.angle_beta   90.00
_cell.angle_gamma   90.00
#
_symmetry.space_group_name_H-M   'P 1'
#
loop_
_entity.id
_entity.type
_entity.pdbx_description
1 polymer ?
#
loop_
_entity_poly.entity_id
_entity_poly.type
_entity_poly.pdbx_seq_one_letter_code
_entity_poly.pdbx_strand_id
1 'polypeptide(L)'
;SSPFFIEAVPLGVAKDVSLGALLEKMGLTRENLMACGDGLNDRSMLAFAGTVWGYGGLAIAAITAAGGIICIAGTVDSSIIGALVMFIPAGIAMTYIFINKLPYRTAAVISAFCVAVGMYIMTCVPALMEGEGPFAYYLQYMAAFGDAVEKTAAQMGIDGDKAEMLRKMAAYLEYKAPDMAVTAMMCMGMGAGLANVVAARALCRAKGAKLKPMAKFHLWQLSRGFTYGSLVMIIGAIIISALKITNSSAIVTAVECAVAGPYALMGVCLMAFMVKMKLRGTAFTVFSVVAMVLLFPYSLYGLCVIGAADRLFRMRRSYVERMHK
;
A
#
# COMPACT_ATOMS: atom_id res chain seq x y z
N SER A 1 -29.14 -14.74 -33.89
CA SER A 1 -28.66 -16.12 -34.14
C SER A 1 -27.31 -16.03 -34.84
N SER A 2 -26.24 -16.29 -34.13
CA SER A 2 -24.92 -16.36 -34.71
C SER A 2 -24.84 -17.57 -35.61
N PRO A 3 -24.27 -17.50 -36.81
CA PRO A 3 -24.04 -18.67 -37.66
C PRO A 3 -23.08 -19.61 -36.93
N PHE A 4 -23.44 -20.87 -36.81
CA PHE A 4 -22.54 -21.91 -36.29
C PHE A 4 -21.48 -22.18 -37.39
N PHE A 5 -20.25 -21.81 -37.12
CA PHE A 5 -19.10 -22.25 -37.89
C PHE A 5 -18.58 -23.54 -37.30
N ILE A 6 -18.53 -24.58 -38.11
CA ILE A 6 -17.80 -25.79 -37.77
C ILE A 6 -16.40 -25.62 -38.34
N GLU A 7 -15.42 -25.42 -37.49
CA GLU A 7 -14.03 -25.36 -37.88
C GLU A 7 -13.43 -26.78 -37.76
N ALA A 8 -13.08 -27.38 -38.87
CA ALA A 8 -12.39 -28.66 -38.89
C ALA A 8 -10.89 -28.41 -38.96
N VAL A 9 -10.17 -28.78 -37.91
CA VAL A 9 -8.71 -28.71 -37.84
C VAL A 9 -8.14 -30.12 -37.77
N PRO A 10 -6.95 -30.39 -38.35
CA PRO A 10 -6.28 -31.69 -38.23
C PRO A 10 -6.04 -32.06 -36.78
N LEU A 11 -6.05 -33.37 -36.50
CA LEU A 11 -5.79 -33.87 -35.15
C LEU A 11 -4.40 -33.41 -34.65
N GLY A 12 -4.34 -32.79 -33.46
CA GLY A 12 -3.10 -32.27 -32.89
C GLY A 12 -2.79 -30.80 -33.26
N VAL A 13 -3.61 -30.15 -34.08
CA VAL A 13 -3.49 -28.70 -34.34
C VAL A 13 -4.40 -27.96 -33.38
N ALA A 14 -3.80 -27.25 -32.44
CA ALA A 14 -4.49 -26.34 -31.54
C ALA A 14 -3.70 -25.02 -31.45
N LYS A 15 -4.35 -23.92 -31.05
CA LYS A 15 -3.72 -22.59 -31.00
C LYS A 15 -2.50 -22.58 -30.09
N ASP A 16 -2.54 -23.26 -28.96
CA ASP A 16 -1.43 -23.40 -28.03
C ASP A 16 -0.24 -24.19 -28.61
N VAL A 17 -0.51 -25.26 -29.38
CA VAL A 17 0.53 -26.05 -30.04
C VAL A 17 1.25 -25.24 -31.12
N SER A 18 0.48 -24.52 -31.96
CA SER A 18 1.04 -23.65 -32.99
C SER A 18 1.86 -22.48 -32.43
N LEU A 19 1.39 -21.89 -31.32
CA LEU A 19 2.12 -20.86 -30.61
C LEU A 19 3.38 -21.38 -29.94
N GLY A 20 3.35 -22.60 -29.39
CA GLY A 20 4.52 -23.28 -28.84
C GLY A 20 5.63 -23.49 -29.87
N ALA A 21 5.28 -23.98 -31.04
CA ALA A 21 6.22 -24.13 -32.14
C ALA A 21 6.78 -22.83 -32.66
N LEU A 22 5.97 -21.74 -32.68
CA LEU A 22 6.42 -20.42 -33.07
C LEU A 22 7.40 -19.84 -32.05
N LEU A 23 7.10 -19.95 -30.76
CA LEU A 23 7.99 -19.46 -29.69
C LEU A 23 9.35 -20.17 -29.73
N GLU A 24 9.35 -21.49 -29.95
CA GLU A 24 10.58 -22.27 -30.09
C GLU A 24 11.44 -21.77 -31.24
N LYS A 25 10.84 -21.55 -32.42
CA LYS A 25 11.52 -20.97 -33.58
C LYS A 25 12.09 -19.57 -33.33
N MET A 26 11.43 -18.79 -32.47
CA MET A 26 11.88 -17.43 -32.13
C MET A 26 12.86 -17.41 -30.94
N GLY A 27 13.18 -18.55 -30.35
CA GLY A 27 14.00 -18.62 -29.12
C GLY A 27 13.34 -17.98 -27.90
N LEU A 28 12.00 -17.90 -27.90
CA LEU A 28 11.19 -17.30 -26.85
C LEU A 28 10.51 -18.37 -25.99
N THR A 29 10.11 -17.99 -24.80
CA THR A 29 9.37 -18.86 -23.88
C THR A 29 7.91 -18.41 -23.74
N ARG A 30 7.07 -19.26 -23.14
CA ARG A 30 5.67 -18.92 -22.84
C ARG A 30 5.52 -17.64 -22.00
N GLU A 31 6.54 -17.31 -21.22
CA GLU A 31 6.59 -16.10 -20.39
C GLU A 31 6.67 -14.80 -21.23
N ASN A 32 7.13 -14.93 -22.49
CA ASN A 32 7.19 -13.82 -23.45
C ASN A 32 5.92 -13.68 -24.30
N LEU A 33 4.96 -14.62 -24.16
CA LEU A 33 3.73 -14.63 -24.91
C LEU A 33 2.59 -13.97 -24.14
N MET A 34 1.97 -12.97 -24.76
CA MET A 34 0.71 -12.42 -24.32
C MET A 34 -0.37 -12.82 -25.33
N ALA A 35 -1.45 -13.42 -24.85
CA ALA A 35 -2.59 -13.78 -25.67
C ALA A 35 -3.85 -13.12 -25.18
N CYS A 36 -4.68 -12.66 -26.13
CA CYS A 36 -6.02 -12.12 -25.91
C CYS A 36 -7.01 -12.92 -26.76
N GLY A 37 -8.15 -13.23 -26.20
CA GLY A 37 -9.23 -13.93 -26.88
C GLY A 37 -10.52 -13.87 -26.08
N ASP A 38 -11.65 -13.86 -26.74
CA ASP A 38 -12.99 -13.77 -26.16
C ASP A 38 -13.83 -15.05 -26.40
N GLY A 39 -13.32 -15.97 -27.22
CA GLY A 39 -14.00 -17.21 -27.59
C GLY A 39 -13.61 -18.42 -26.75
N LEU A 40 -14.50 -19.40 -26.67
CA LEU A 40 -14.22 -20.68 -26.01
C LEU A 40 -13.08 -21.44 -26.71
N ASN A 41 -12.87 -21.21 -28.00
CA ASN A 41 -11.79 -21.76 -28.82
C ASN A 41 -10.41 -21.15 -28.49
N ASP A 42 -10.36 -20.04 -27.76
CA ASP A 42 -9.12 -19.38 -27.33
C ASP A 42 -8.62 -19.88 -25.97
N ARG A 43 -9.41 -20.72 -25.31
CA ARG A 43 -9.13 -21.19 -23.95
C ARG A 43 -7.77 -21.90 -23.83
N SER A 44 -7.39 -22.74 -24.79
CA SER A 44 -6.09 -23.42 -24.78
C SER A 44 -4.94 -22.42 -24.97
N MET A 45 -5.09 -21.48 -25.89
CA MET A 45 -4.14 -20.40 -26.14
C MET A 45 -3.95 -19.51 -24.88
N LEU A 46 -5.05 -19.09 -24.26
CA LEU A 46 -5.03 -18.30 -23.03
C LEU A 46 -4.41 -19.07 -21.86
N ALA A 47 -4.68 -20.38 -21.74
CA ALA A 47 -4.06 -21.23 -20.74
C ALA A 47 -2.56 -21.46 -20.98
N PHE A 48 -2.15 -21.47 -22.25
CA PHE A 48 -0.76 -21.68 -22.66
C PHE A 48 0.09 -20.43 -22.45
N ALA A 49 -0.45 -19.23 -22.69
CA ALA A 49 0.27 -17.97 -22.53
C ALA A 49 0.60 -17.71 -21.06
N GLY A 50 1.89 -17.75 -20.72
CA GLY A 50 2.35 -17.59 -19.34
C GLY A 50 2.03 -16.24 -18.71
N THR A 51 1.79 -15.23 -19.54
CA THR A 51 1.62 -13.84 -19.11
C THR A 51 0.17 -13.47 -18.80
N VAL A 52 -0.81 -14.03 -19.48
CA VAL A 52 -2.23 -13.63 -19.35
C VAL A 52 -2.81 -13.96 -17.98
N TRP A 53 -2.50 -15.12 -17.43
CA TRP A 53 -3.03 -15.54 -16.13
C TRP A 53 -2.19 -15.10 -14.93
N GLY A 54 -0.88 -14.87 -15.13
CA GLY A 54 -0.01 -14.47 -14.03
C GLY A 54 -0.02 -12.98 -13.75
N TYR A 55 0.04 -12.16 -14.79
CA TYR A 55 0.27 -10.72 -14.67
C TYR A 55 -0.86 -9.88 -15.23
N GLY A 56 -1.37 -10.22 -16.43
CA GLY A 56 -2.53 -9.54 -17.01
C GLY A 56 -3.79 -9.68 -16.15
N GLY A 57 -3.89 -10.75 -15.37
CA GLY A 57 -4.97 -10.96 -14.42
C GLY A 57 -5.13 -9.86 -13.37
N LEU A 58 -4.05 -9.16 -12.99
CA LEU A 58 -4.16 -8.02 -12.06
C LEU A 58 -4.83 -6.81 -12.70
N ALA A 59 -4.49 -6.50 -13.95
CA ALA A 59 -5.14 -5.41 -14.67
C ALA A 59 -6.61 -5.75 -14.95
N ILE A 60 -6.90 -6.98 -15.37
CA ILE A 60 -8.26 -7.46 -15.59
C ILE A 60 -9.04 -7.44 -14.29
N ALA A 61 -8.49 -7.93 -13.18
CA ALA A 61 -9.15 -7.90 -11.88
C ALA A 61 -9.45 -6.47 -11.42
N ALA A 62 -8.52 -5.53 -11.62
CA ALA A 62 -8.72 -4.12 -11.29
C ALA A 62 -9.84 -3.50 -12.14
N ILE A 63 -9.86 -3.75 -13.44
CA ILE A 63 -10.90 -3.25 -14.36
C ILE A 63 -12.26 -3.89 -14.02
N THR A 64 -12.29 -5.21 -13.74
CA THR A 64 -13.53 -5.91 -13.38
C THR A 64 -14.08 -5.42 -12.05
N ALA A 65 -13.22 -5.21 -11.06
CA ALA A 65 -13.64 -4.65 -9.77
C ALA A 65 -14.21 -3.24 -9.94
N ALA A 66 -13.57 -2.40 -10.74
CA ALA A 66 -14.04 -1.05 -11.06
C ALA A 66 -15.39 -1.10 -11.80
N GLY A 67 -15.52 -1.95 -12.81
CA GLY A 67 -16.79 -2.16 -13.53
C GLY A 67 -17.90 -2.68 -12.63
N GLY A 68 -17.59 -3.60 -11.72
CA GLY A 68 -18.53 -4.10 -10.72
C GLY A 68 -19.03 -3.02 -9.77
N ILE A 69 -18.16 -2.13 -9.33
CA ILE A 69 -18.53 -0.97 -8.49
C ILE A 69 -19.52 -0.07 -9.25
N ILE A 70 -19.24 0.24 -10.51
CA ILE A 70 -20.13 1.06 -11.36
C ILE A 70 -21.50 0.40 -11.51
N CYS A 71 -21.54 -0.91 -11.78
CA CYS A 71 -22.78 -1.66 -11.94
C CYS A 71 -23.62 -1.69 -10.66
N ILE A 72 -22.98 -1.80 -9.48
CA ILE A 72 -23.66 -1.83 -8.19
C ILE A 72 -24.21 -0.43 -7.82
N ALA A 73 -23.44 0.61 -8.07
CA ALA A 73 -23.79 1.98 -7.71
C ALA A 73 -24.88 2.57 -8.62
N GLY A 74 -25.01 2.09 -9.87
CA GLY A 74 -26.00 2.56 -10.83
C GLY A 74 -25.83 3.99 -11.35
N THR A 75 -24.93 4.76 -10.72
CA THR A 75 -24.59 6.14 -11.09
C THR A 75 -23.07 6.33 -11.06
N VAL A 76 -22.55 7.23 -11.88
CA VAL A 76 -21.13 7.59 -11.85
C VAL A 76 -20.98 8.86 -11.02
N ASP A 77 -20.60 8.71 -9.80
CA ASP A 77 -20.29 9.79 -8.85
C ASP A 77 -18.78 9.88 -8.57
N SER A 78 -18.40 10.82 -7.72
CA SER A 78 -17.00 11.01 -7.30
C SER A 78 -16.40 9.78 -6.59
N SER A 79 -17.22 8.99 -5.90
CA SER A 79 -16.77 7.78 -5.21
C SER A 79 -16.31 6.73 -6.22
N ILE A 80 -17.06 6.56 -7.31
CA ILE A 80 -16.72 5.65 -8.40
C ILE A 80 -15.46 6.14 -9.13
N ILE A 81 -15.40 7.43 -9.46
CA ILE A 81 -14.21 8.00 -10.11
C ILE A 81 -12.97 7.79 -9.23
N GLY A 82 -13.09 8.05 -7.93
CA GLY A 82 -12.01 7.80 -6.97
C GLY A 82 -11.58 6.34 -6.92
N ALA A 83 -12.54 5.40 -6.91
CA ALA A 83 -12.25 3.96 -6.96
C ALA A 83 -11.55 3.55 -8.27
N LEU A 84 -11.98 4.07 -9.42
CA LEU A 84 -11.33 3.82 -10.70
C LEU A 84 -9.88 4.29 -10.70
N VAL A 85 -9.63 5.51 -10.20
CA VAL A 85 -8.28 6.07 -10.06
C VAL A 85 -7.42 5.26 -9.09
N MET A 86 -8.04 4.69 -8.04
CA MET A 86 -7.36 3.88 -7.04
C MET A 86 -6.88 2.53 -7.61
N PHE A 87 -7.74 1.85 -8.35
CA PHE A 87 -7.51 0.46 -8.73
C PHE A 87 -6.90 0.28 -10.12
N ILE A 88 -7.36 1.01 -11.14
CA ILE A 88 -6.93 0.77 -12.53
C ILE A 88 -5.45 1.08 -12.73
N PRO A 89 -4.94 2.29 -12.43
CA PRO A 89 -3.53 2.59 -12.63
C PRO A 89 -2.61 1.73 -11.77
N ALA A 90 -3.03 1.42 -10.53
CA ALA A 90 -2.28 0.55 -9.65
C ALA A 90 -2.18 -0.88 -10.20
N GLY A 91 -3.27 -1.44 -10.72
CA GLY A 91 -3.30 -2.77 -11.35
C GLY A 91 -2.42 -2.85 -12.59
N ILE A 92 -2.50 -1.84 -13.47
CA ILE A 92 -1.65 -1.75 -14.68
C ILE A 92 -0.17 -1.64 -14.29
N ALA A 93 0.16 -0.76 -13.36
CA ALA A 93 1.53 -0.57 -12.89
C ALA A 93 2.10 -1.84 -12.24
N MET A 94 1.32 -2.54 -11.40
CA MET A 94 1.74 -3.81 -10.81
C MET A 94 1.98 -4.87 -11.87
N THR A 95 1.10 -4.98 -12.86
CA THR A 95 1.27 -5.89 -13.99
C THR A 95 2.60 -5.64 -14.69
N TYR A 96 2.88 -4.38 -15.07
CA TYR A 96 4.13 -3.98 -15.72
C TYR A 96 5.36 -4.30 -14.86
N ILE A 97 5.31 -3.98 -13.57
CA ILE A 97 6.43 -4.19 -12.63
C ILE A 97 6.69 -5.69 -12.44
N PHE A 98 5.66 -6.52 -12.37
CA PHE A 98 5.82 -7.95 -12.18
C PHE A 98 6.36 -8.65 -13.43
N ILE A 99 5.89 -8.27 -14.61
CA ILE A 99 6.41 -8.77 -15.90
C ILE A 99 7.90 -8.45 -16.04
N ASN A 100 8.27 -7.18 -15.80
CA ASN A 100 9.64 -6.72 -15.98
C ASN A 100 10.55 -7.01 -14.78
N LYS A 101 10.08 -7.78 -13.79
CA LYS A 101 10.82 -8.17 -12.58
C LYS A 101 11.43 -6.96 -11.83
N LEU A 102 10.75 -5.81 -11.91
CA LEU A 102 11.18 -4.58 -11.25
C LEU A 102 11.05 -4.69 -9.71
N PRO A 103 11.67 -3.78 -8.96
CA PRO A 103 11.58 -3.82 -7.49
C PRO A 103 10.14 -3.60 -6.99
N TYR A 104 9.67 -4.43 -6.07
CA TYR A 104 8.33 -4.31 -5.46
C TYR A 104 8.09 -2.98 -4.75
N ARG A 105 9.14 -2.30 -4.30
CA ARG A 105 9.05 -0.95 -3.74
C ARG A 105 8.44 0.06 -4.72
N THR A 106 8.74 -0.08 -6.01
CA THR A 106 8.16 0.79 -7.05
C THR A 106 6.65 0.54 -7.16
N ALA A 107 6.23 -0.74 -7.13
CA ALA A 107 4.81 -1.08 -7.11
C ALA A 107 4.10 -0.52 -5.87
N ALA A 108 4.72 -0.60 -4.69
CA ALA A 108 4.16 -0.08 -3.45
C ALA A 108 3.99 1.45 -3.49
N VAL A 109 4.98 2.18 -4.01
CA VAL A 109 4.92 3.65 -4.13
C VAL A 109 3.82 4.07 -5.11
N ILE A 110 3.75 3.44 -6.29
CA ILE A 110 2.72 3.77 -7.28
C ILE A 110 1.33 3.43 -6.72
N SER A 111 1.17 2.25 -6.11
CA SER A 111 -0.11 1.87 -5.49
C SER A 111 -0.50 2.81 -4.35
N ALA A 112 0.45 3.22 -3.50
CA ALA A 112 0.22 4.19 -2.44
C ALA A 112 -0.26 5.54 -2.99
N PHE A 113 0.38 6.03 -4.06
CA PHE A 113 0.00 7.26 -4.71
C PHE A 113 -1.41 7.17 -5.32
N CYS A 114 -1.72 6.09 -6.06
CA CYS A 114 -3.06 5.88 -6.64
C CYS A 114 -4.14 5.83 -5.56
N VAL A 115 -3.89 5.15 -4.43
CA VAL A 115 -4.84 5.09 -3.32
C VAL A 115 -5.04 6.47 -2.70
N ALA A 116 -3.96 7.22 -2.44
CA ALA A 116 -4.07 8.57 -1.86
C ALA A 116 -4.85 9.54 -2.76
N VAL A 117 -4.58 9.52 -4.08
CA VAL A 117 -5.30 10.35 -5.06
C VAL A 117 -6.76 9.93 -5.18
N GLY A 118 -7.04 8.63 -5.24
CA GLY A 118 -8.41 8.13 -5.28
C GLY A 118 -9.21 8.50 -4.03
N MET A 119 -8.61 8.39 -2.85
CA MET A 119 -9.23 8.85 -1.60
C MET A 119 -9.50 10.35 -1.60
N TYR A 120 -8.53 11.15 -2.10
CA TYR A 120 -8.73 12.59 -2.23
C TYR A 120 -9.94 12.88 -3.13
N ILE A 121 -10.06 12.23 -4.29
CA ILE A 121 -11.20 12.39 -5.19
C ILE A 121 -12.51 11.99 -4.49
N MET A 122 -12.53 10.86 -3.79
CA MET A 122 -13.74 10.37 -3.12
C MET A 122 -14.22 11.29 -1.98
N THR A 123 -13.31 11.96 -1.29
CA THR A 123 -13.65 12.73 -0.07
C THR A 123 -13.66 14.23 -0.30
N CYS A 124 -12.73 14.76 -1.08
CA CYS A 124 -12.57 16.21 -1.25
C CYS A 124 -13.43 16.77 -2.39
N VAL A 125 -13.59 16.01 -3.48
CA VAL A 125 -14.37 16.49 -4.64
C VAL A 125 -15.85 16.70 -4.29
N PRO A 126 -16.56 15.78 -3.60
CA PRO A 126 -17.93 16.03 -3.19
C PRO A 126 -18.08 17.26 -2.29
N ALA A 127 -17.23 17.41 -1.29
CA ALA A 127 -17.26 18.56 -0.39
C ALA A 127 -17.10 19.88 -1.16
N LEU A 128 -16.17 19.94 -2.11
CA LEU A 128 -15.97 21.11 -2.97
C LEU A 128 -17.17 21.38 -3.88
N MET A 129 -17.86 20.35 -4.38
CA MET A 129 -19.07 20.50 -5.19
C MET A 129 -20.24 21.05 -4.37
N GLU A 130 -20.29 20.79 -3.08
CA GLU A 130 -21.27 21.32 -2.14
C GLU A 130 -20.92 22.74 -1.63
N GLY A 131 -19.79 23.28 -2.06
CA GLY A 131 -19.30 24.61 -1.62
C GLY A 131 -18.62 24.59 -0.26
N GLU A 132 -18.35 23.41 0.27
CA GLU A 132 -17.65 23.17 1.53
C GLU A 132 -16.13 23.17 1.36
N GLY A 133 -15.40 23.19 2.46
CA GLY A 133 -13.95 23.03 2.45
C GLY A 133 -13.53 21.62 2.00
N PRO A 134 -12.35 21.44 1.37
CA PRO A 134 -11.93 20.16 0.78
C PRO A 134 -11.86 19.00 1.78
N PHE A 135 -11.77 19.28 3.07
CA PHE A 135 -11.69 18.28 4.12
C PHE A 135 -12.95 18.23 5.01
N ALA A 136 -14.05 18.87 4.61
CA ALA A 136 -15.26 18.97 5.43
C ALA A 136 -15.76 17.61 5.91
N TYR A 137 -15.86 16.62 5.02
CA TYR A 137 -16.29 15.26 5.40
C TYR A 137 -15.32 14.55 6.34
N TYR A 138 -14.02 14.78 6.17
CA TYR A 138 -13.04 14.24 7.11
C TYR A 138 -13.20 14.86 8.50
N LEU A 139 -13.43 16.17 8.58
CA LEU A 139 -13.65 16.88 9.85
C LEU A 139 -14.93 16.43 10.52
N GLN A 140 -16.03 16.29 9.77
CA GLN A 140 -17.29 15.72 10.27
C GLN A 140 -17.11 14.31 10.81
N TYR A 141 -16.35 13.46 10.10
CA TYR A 141 -16.03 12.12 10.56
C TYR A 141 -15.24 12.13 11.88
N MET A 142 -14.27 13.03 12.01
CA MET A 142 -13.46 13.16 13.23
C MET A 142 -14.29 13.66 14.42
N ALA A 143 -15.22 14.59 14.22
CA ALA A 143 -16.16 15.01 15.24
C ALA A 143 -17.08 13.87 15.68
N ALA A 144 -17.68 13.16 14.71
CA ALA A 144 -18.52 11.98 15.00
C ALA A 144 -17.73 10.86 15.72
N PHE A 145 -16.46 10.71 15.43
CA PHE A 145 -15.58 9.77 16.13
C PHE A 145 -15.39 10.18 17.60
N GLY A 146 -15.21 11.48 17.88
CA GLY A 146 -15.15 12.01 19.24
C GLY A 146 -16.40 11.66 20.05
N ASP A 147 -17.57 11.92 19.48
CA ASP A 147 -18.88 11.57 20.08
C ASP A 147 -19.03 10.07 20.33
N ALA A 148 -18.58 9.25 19.38
CA ALA A 148 -18.63 7.79 19.50
C ALA A 148 -17.72 7.29 20.63
N VAL A 149 -16.52 7.88 20.80
CA VAL A 149 -15.61 7.56 21.91
C VAL A 149 -16.26 7.87 23.25
N GLU A 150 -16.91 9.03 23.40
CA GLU A 150 -17.61 9.39 24.64
C GLU A 150 -18.76 8.42 24.97
N LYS A 151 -19.59 8.12 23.97
CA LYS A 151 -20.71 7.17 24.14
C LYS A 151 -20.23 5.79 24.53
N THR A 152 -19.16 5.32 23.88
CA THR A 152 -18.56 4.00 24.17
C THR A 152 -17.96 3.97 25.58
N ALA A 153 -17.26 5.03 25.99
CA ALA A 153 -16.71 5.12 27.34
C ALA A 153 -17.81 5.06 28.41
N ALA A 154 -18.92 5.77 28.19
CA ALA A 154 -20.08 5.73 29.09
C ALA A 154 -20.72 4.33 29.15
N GLN A 155 -20.88 3.66 28.01
CA GLN A 155 -21.41 2.29 27.94
C GLN A 155 -20.51 1.26 28.64
N MET A 156 -19.19 1.47 28.62
CA MET A 156 -18.22 0.61 29.29
C MET A 156 -18.06 0.93 30.79
N GLY A 157 -18.80 1.91 31.32
CA GLY A 157 -18.71 2.33 32.72
C GLY A 157 -17.33 2.95 33.06
N ILE A 158 -16.69 3.60 32.09
CA ILE A 158 -15.43 4.30 32.29
C ILE A 158 -15.75 5.69 32.83
N ASP A 159 -15.57 5.87 34.13
CA ASP A 159 -15.84 7.12 34.83
C ASP A 159 -14.57 7.78 35.39
N GLY A 160 -14.73 9.02 35.87
CA GLY A 160 -13.65 9.77 36.53
C GLY A 160 -12.52 10.18 35.59
N ASP A 161 -11.29 10.15 36.09
CA ASP A 161 -10.10 10.63 35.41
C ASP A 161 -9.85 9.97 34.04
N LYS A 162 -10.25 8.72 33.89
CA LYS A 162 -10.10 7.97 32.63
C LYS A 162 -11.05 8.49 31.55
N ALA A 163 -12.31 8.79 31.92
CA ALA A 163 -13.26 9.39 31.00
C ALA A 163 -12.82 10.79 30.59
N GLU A 164 -12.33 11.58 31.53
CA GLU A 164 -11.78 12.93 31.24
C GLU A 164 -10.57 12.86 30.31
N MET A 165 -9.67 11.90 30.51
CA MET A 165 -8.53 11.68 29.62
C MET A 165 -8.99 11.34 28.19
N LEU A 166 -9.98 10.46 28.02
CA LEU A 166 -10.52 10.12 26.71
C LEU A 166 -11.16 11.32 26.02
N ARG A 167 -11.91 12.13 26.76
CA ARG A 167 -12.48 13.39 26.24
C ARG A 167 -11.40 14.36 25.79
N LYS A 168 -10.35 14.55 26.59
CA LYS A 168 -9.21 15.41 26.22
C LYS A 168 -8.50 14.90 24.96
N MET A 169 -8.35 13.59 24.82
CA MET A 169 -7.80 12.97 23.60
C MET A 169 -8.69 13.20 22.39
N ALA A 170 -10.00 12.99 22.50
CA ALA A 170 -10.95 13.22 21.42
C ALA A 170 -10.94 14.68 20.97
N ALA A 171 -11.04 15.62 21.91
CA ALA A 171 -10.97 17.06 21.64
C ALA A 171 -9.64 17.48 21.01
N TYR A 172 -8.53 16.88 21.43
CA TYR A 172 -7.22 17.14 20.81
C TYR A 172 -7.16 16.63 19.36
N LEU A 173 -7.71 15.44 19.08
CA LEU A 173 -7.77 14.88 17.72
C LEU A 173 -8.66 15.74 16.82
N GLU A 174 -9.80 16.21 17.30
CA GLU A 174 -10.69 17.10 16.57
C GLU A 174 -10.00 18.46 16.28
N TYR A 175 -9.35 19.06 17.27
CA TYR A 175 -8.56 20.28 17.09
C TYR A 175 -7.44 20.13 16.06
N LYS A 176 -6.78 18.96 16.03
CA LYS A 176 -5.70 18.66 15.10
C LYS A 176 -6.15 18.07 13.75
N ALA A 177 -7.44 17.73 13.62
CA ALA A 177 -7.95 17.10 12.42
C ALA A 177 -7.64 17.86 11.11
N PRO A 178 -7.74 19.20 11.02
CA PRO A 178 -7.40 19.93 9.81
C PRO A 178 -5.94 19.72 9.37
N ASP A 179 -5.00 19.74 10.32
CA ASP A 179 -3.58 19.53 10.06
C ASP A 179 -3.28 18.09 9.67
N MET A 180 -4.07 17.14 10.17
CA MET A 180 -3.86 15.70 9.99
C MET A 180 -4.55 15.12 8.75
N ALA A 181 -5.44 15.86 8.09
CA ALA A 181 -6.24 15.34 6.97
C ALA A 181 -5.36 14.79 5.83
N VAL A 182 -4.42 15.59 5.34
CA VAL A 182 -3.47 15.17 4.28
C VAL A 182 -2.60 14.01 4.75
N THR A 183 -2.14 14.08 5.99
CA THR A 183 -1.33 13.05 6.64
C THR A 183 -2.05 11.71 6.74
N ALA A 184 -3.32 11.72 7.15
CA ALA A 184 -4.14 10.52 7.22
C ALA A 184 -4.27 9.85 5.86
N MET A 185 -4.54 10.61 4.80
CA MET A 185 -4.60 10.10 3.42
C MET A 185 -3.26 9.50 2.97
N MET A 186 -2.14 10.15 3.28
CA MET A 186 -0.80 9.63 2.95
C MET A 186 -0.51 8.32 3.70
N CYS A 187 -0.81 8.24 4.99
CA CYS A 187 -0.60 7.03 5.79
C CYS A 187 -1.47 5.87 5.31
N MET A 188 -2.74 6.13 5.02
CA MET A 188 -3.65 5.13 4.46
C MET A 188 -3.18 4.68 3.07
N GLY A 189 -2.76 5.62 2.22
CA GLY A 189 -2.17 5.31 0.91
C GLY A 189 -0.93 4.41 1.03
N MET A 190 0.00 4.72 1.92
CA MET A 190 1.20 3.90 2.15
C MET A 190 0.86 2.48 2.64
N GLY A 191 -0.05 2.38 3.62
CA GLY A 191 -0.50 1.09 4.15
C GLY A 191 -1.21 0.24 3.10
N ALA A 192 -2.17 0.83 2.38
CA ALA A 192 -2.89 0.17 1.31
C ALA A 192 -1.98 -0.19 0.13
N GLY A 193 -1.04 0.69 -0.23
CA GLY A 193 -0.06 0.42 -1.28
C GLY A 193 0.79 -0.81 -1.00
N LEU A 194 1.27 -0.95 0.23
CA LEU A 194 2.01 -2.14 0.65
C LEU A 194 1.12 -3.38 0.68
N ALA A 195 -0.08 -3.28 1.25
CA ALA A 195 -1.05 -4.37 1.31
C ALA A 195 -1.43 -4.87 -0.10
N ASN A 196 -1.69 -3.95 -1.04
CA ASN A 196 -1.99 -4.27 -2.44
C ASN A 196 -0.87 -5.07 -3.11
N VAL A 197 0.39 -4.69 -2.92
CA VAL A 197 1.53 -5.43 -3.49
C VAL A 197 1.64 -6.83 -2.90
N VAL A 198 1.45 -6.98 -1.59
CA VAL A 198 1.48 -8.29 -0.92
C VAL A 198 0.34 -9.17 -1.41
N ALA A 199 -0.89 -8.64 -1.47
CA ALA A 199 -2.07 -9.35 -1.94
C ALA A 199 -1.95 -9.74 -3.42
N ALA A 200 -1.59 -8.80 -4.30
CA ALA A 200 -1.39 -9.05 -5.72
C ALA A 200 -0.33 -10.13 -5.97
N ARG A 201 0.78 -10.06 -5.21
CA ARG A 201 1.82 -11.09 -5.29
C ARG A 201 1.33 -12.46 -4.82
N ALA A 202 0.56 -12.51 -3.74
CA ALA A 202 -0.02 -13.76 -3.25
C ALA A 202 -0.96 -14.38 -4.29
N LEU A 203 -1.84 -13.58 -4.89
CA LEU A 203 -2.75 -14.01 -5.95
C LEU A 203 -2.02 -14.53 -7.19
N CYS A 204 -1.01 -13.79 -7.68
CA CYS A 204 -0.21 -14.22 -8.83
C CYS A 204 0.51 -15.55 -8.55
N ARG A 205 1.08 -15.73 -7.36
CA ARG A 205 1.73 -16.99 -6.97
C ARG A 205 0.74 -18.15 -6.88
N ALA A 206 -0.44 -17.93 -6.33
CA ALA A 206 -1.50 -18.94 -6.27
C ALA A 206 -1.94 -19.40 -7.66
N LYS A 207 -1.79 -18.53 -8.67
CA LYS A 207 -2.04 -18.84 -10.09
C LYS A 207 -0.79 -19.36 -10.84
N GLY A 208 0.27 -19.72 -10.14
CA GLY A 208 1.47 -20.34 -10.71
C GLY A 208 2.51 -19.36 -11.30
N ALA A 209 2.34 -18.05 -11.12
CA ALA A 209 3.32 -17.09 -11.64
C ALA A 209 4.67 -17.18 -10.92
N LYS A 210 5.74 -17.25 -11.70
CA LYS A 210 7.13 -17.28 -11.20
C LYS A 210 7.62 -15.88 -10.89
N LEU A 211 7.26 -15.34 -9.74
CA LEU A 211 7.65 -14.01 -9.30
C LEU A 211 9.02 -14.00 -8.63
N LYS A 212 9.74 -12.89 -8.79
CA LYS A 212 10.97 -12.62 -8.04
C LYS A 212 10.71 -12.79 -6.53
N PRO A 213 11.61 -13.44 -5.77
CA PRO A 213 11.43 -13.55 -4.33
C PRO A 213 11.43 -12.15 -3.69
N MET A 214 10.47 -11.89 -2.84
CA MET A 214 10.43 -10.68 -2.03
C MET A 214 11.41 -10.84 -0.86
N ALA A 215 12.17 -9.81 -0.57
CA ALA A 215 13.04 -9.82 0.60
C ALA A 215 12.24 -10.13 1.86
N LYS A 216 12.79 -10.94 2.76
CA LYS A 216 12.13 -11.25 4.02
C LYS A 216 11.96 -9.97 4.83
N PHE A 217 10.82 -9.81 5.52
CA PHE A 217 10.44 -8.59 6.23
C PHE A 217 11.56 -8.02 7.12
N HIS A 218 12.20 -8.86 7.90
CA HIS A 218 13.30 -8.46 8.79
C HIS A 218 14.56 -7.96 8.05
N LEU A 219 14.65 -8.15 6.73
CA LEU A 219 15.76 -7.66 5.89
C LEU A 219 15.39 -6.40 5.09
N TRP A 220 14.17 -5.89 5.22
CA TRP A 220 13.80 -4.68 4.50
C TRP A 220 14.63 -3.48 4.96
N GLN A 221 15.05 -2.67 3.99
CA GLN A 221 15.82 -1.45 4.22
C GLN A 221 15.34 -0.34 3.30
N LEU A 222 15.29 0.87 3.85
CA LEU A 222 15.03 2.08 3.06
C LEU A 222 16.18 2.34 2.08
N SER A 223 15.85 2.89 0.91
CA SER A 223 16.86 3.27 -0.08
C SER A 223 17.71 4.44 0.41
N ARG A 224 18.91 4.60 -0.14
CA ARG A 224 19.74 5.78 0.14
C ARG A 224 19.05 7.06 -0.30
N GLY A 225 18.39 7.04 -1.47
CA GLY A 225 17.62 8.19 -1.96
C GLY A 225 16.52 8.62 -1.01
N PHE A 226 15.80 7.68 -0.35
CA PHE A 226 14.82 8.03 0.67
C PHE A 226 15.47 8.73 1.87
N THR A 227 16.64 8.26 2.32
CA THR A 227 17.34 8.88 3.46
C THR A 227 17.76 10.32 3.17
N TYR A 228 18.28 10.60 1.97
CA TYR A 228 18.62 11.98 1.58
C TYR A 228 17.34 12.81 1.35
N GLY A 229 16.33 12.25 0.69
CA GLY A 229 15.04 12.92 0.47
C GLY A 229 14.35 13.28 1.78
N SER A 230 14.36 12.40 2.79
CA SER A 230 13.77 12.70 4.11
C SER A 230 14.53 13.83 4.82
N LEU A 231 15.86 13.90 4.69
CA LEU A 231 16.63 15.01 5.24
C LEU A 231 16.24 16.34 4.59
N VAL A 232 16.12 16.38 3.26
CA VAL A 232 15.67 17.58 2.53
C VAL A 232 14.26 17.98 2.95
N MET A 233 13.35 17.02 3.10
CA MET A 233 11.97 17.29 3.55
C MET A 233 11.95 17.87 4.97
N ILE A 234 12.74 17.34 5.90
CA ILE A 234 12.83 17.85 7.28
C ILE A 234 13.38 19.28 7.27
N ILE A 235 14.47 19.54 6.55
CA ILE A 235 15.05 20.89 6.44
C ILE A 235 14.02 21.85 5.84
N GLY A 236 13.32 21.46 4.77
CA GLY A 236 12.25 22.25 4.16
C GLY A 236 11.13 22.57 5.15
N ALA A 237 10.68 21.60 5.94
CA ALA A 237 9.67 21.78 6.96
C ALA A 237 10.10 22.75 8.05
N ILE A 238 11.36 22.69 8.50
CA ILE A 238 11.92 23.62 9.47
C ILE A 238 11.93 25.05 8.90
N ILE A 239 12.36 25.23 7.65
CA ILE A 239 12.37 26.54 6.98
C ILE A 239 10.94 27.09 6.85
N ILE A 240 9.98 26.29 6.38
CA ILE A 240 8.57 26.70 6.24
C ILE A 240 7.98 27.09 7.58
N SER A 241 8.29 26.34 8.63
CA SER A 241 7.84 26.65 10.00
C SER A 241 8.46 27.97 10.51
N ALA A 242 9.76 28.17 10.29
CA ALA A 242 10.47 29.39 10.70
C ALA A 242 9.95 30.65 9.99
N LEU A 243 9.60 30.53 8.71
CA LEU A 243 9.03 31.61 7.90
C LEU A 243 7.54 31.87 8.20
N LYS A 244 6.91 31.09 9.08
CA LYS A 244 5.48 31.22 9.46
C LYS A 244 4.55 31.29 8.25
N ILE A 245 4.81 30.50 7.22
CA ILE A 245 3.99 30.43 6.02
C ILE A 245 2.59 29.89 6.40
N THR A 246 1.56 30.39 5.76
CA THR A 246 0.17 29.93 5.97
C THR A 246 0.10 28.41 5.82
N ASN A 247 -0.62 27.73 6.72
CA ASN A 247 -0.74 26.27 6.80
C ASN A 247 0.59 25.52 7.06
N SER A 248 1.60 26.17 7.63
CA SER A 248 2.88 25.54 7.95
C SER A 248 2.71 24.32 8.88
N SER A 249 1.75 24.33 9.81
CA SER A 249 1.44 23.21 10.70
C SER A 249 1.04 21.95 9.92
N ALA A 250 0.16 22.07 8.94
CA ALA A 250 -0.27 20.94 8.10
C ALA A 250 0.90 20.37 7.28
N ILE A 251 1.75 21.26 6.73
CA ILE A 251 2.94 20.83 5.96
C ILE A 251 3.93 20.09 6.86
N VAL A 252 4.22 20.62 8.05
CA VAL A 252 5.12 20.01 9.03
C VAL A 252 4.58 18.62 9.44
N THR A 253 3.31 18.53 9.79
CA THR A 253 2.67 17.27 10.18
C THR A 253 2.72 16.24 9.04
N ALA A 254 2.46 16.65 7.80
CA ALA A 254 2.56 15.77 6.63
C ALA A 254 3.99 15.25 6.42
N VAL A 255 5.00 16.12 6.56
CA VAL A 255 6.42 15.73 6.46
C VAL A 255 6.83 14.81 7.60
N GLU A 256 6.43 15.12 8.83
CA GLU A 256 6.68 14.24 9.98
C GLU A 256 6.16 12.82 9.72
N CYS A 257 4.93 12.66 9.28
CA CYS A 257 4.36 11.35 9.01
C CYS A 257 4.97 10.66 7.79
N ALA A 258 5.24 11.40 6.71
CA ALA A 258 5.91 10.86 5.53
C ALA A 258 7.31 10.32 5.84
N VAL A 259 7.98 10.91 6.82
CA VAL A 259 9.32 10.49 7.28
C VAL A 259 9.22 9.46 8.40
N ALA A 260 8.44 9.75 9.45
CA ALA A 260 8.37 8.90 10.63
C ALA A 260 7.79 7.51 10.34
N GLY A 261 6.76 7.40 9.51
CA GLY A 261 6.13 6.12 9.17
C GLY A 261 7.12 5.09 8.60
N PRO A 262 7.83 5.39 7.51
CA PRO A 262 8.85 4.51 6.95
C PRO A 262 9.99 4.18 7.92
N TYR A 263 10.46 5.13 8.73
CA TYR A 263 11.49 4.84 9.73
C TYR A 263 10.96 4.01 10.89
N ALA A 264 9.73 4.23 11.35
CA ALA A 264 9.10 3.36 12.35
C ALA A 264 8.98 1.92 11.83
N LEU A 265 8.55 1.73 10.56
CA LEU A 265 8.54 0.42 9.92
C LEU A 265 9.93 -0.23 9.91
N MET A 266 10.99 0.56 9.67
CA MET A 266 12.37 0.07 9.76
C MET A 266 12.73 -0.36 11.18
N GLY A 267 12.27 0.36 12.20
CA GLY A 267 12.42 -0.02 13.60
C GLY A 267 11.80 -1.39 13.90
N VAL A 268 10.56 -1.60 13.41
CA VAL A 268 9.89 -2.92 13.51
C VAL A 268 10.68 -4.00 12.77
N CYS A 269 11.19 -3.70 11.57
CA CYS A 269 12.03 -4.64 10.82
C CYS A 269 13.31 -5.02 11.57
N LEU A 270 13.95 -4.05 12.24
CA LEU A 270 15.13 -4.31 13.06
C LEU A 270 14.80 -5.19 14.27
N MET A 271 13.68 -4.93 14.95
CA MET A 271 13.23 -5.78 16.05
C MET A 271 12.95 -7.21 15.57
N ALA A 272 12.25 -7.36 14.45
CA ALA A 272 12.02 -8.67 13.85
C ALA A 272 13.33 -9.38 13.46
N PHE A 273 14.35 -8.64 13.03
CA PHE A 273 15.69 -9.16 12.78
C PHE A 273 16.35 -9.67 14.07
N MET A 274 16.32 -8.88 15.14
CA MET A 274 16.90 -9.26 16.43
C MET A 274 16.26 -10.53 16.99
N VAL A 275 14.94 -10.65 16.89
CA VAL A 275 14.19 -11.85 17.29
C VAL A 275 14.63 -13.05 16.46
N LYS A 276 14.65 -12.91 15.12
CA LYS A 276 14.99 -14.01 14.23
C LYS A 276 16.42 -14.52 14.39
N MET A 277 17.35 -13.61 14.65
CA MET A 277 18.76 -13.97 14.90
C MET A 277 19.02 -14.45 16.32
N LYS A 278 17.96 -14.62 17.13
CA LYS A 278 18.04 -15.04 18.55
C LYS A 278 19.01 -14.17 19.39
N LEU A 279 19.19 -12.91 18.98
CA LEU A 279 20.06 -11.95 19.70
C LEU A 279 19.51 -11.58 21.07
N ARG A 280 18.21 -11.75 21.26
CA ARG A 280 17.48 -11.51 22.52
C ARG A 280 16.54 -12.66 22.78
N GLY A 281 16.32 -12.97 24.06
CA GLY A 281 15.41 -14.04 24.50
C GLY A 281 13.94 -13.74 24.21
N THR A 282 13.11 -14.76 24.26
CA THR A 282 11.65 -14.65 24.04
C THR A 282 11.01 -13.64 25.00
N ALA A 283 11.46 -13.60 26.26
CA ALA A 283 10.98 -12.65 27.26
C ALA A 283 11.19 -11.18 26.82
N PHE A 284 12.35 -10.86 26.26
CA PHE A 284 12.62 -9.51 25.72
C PHE A 284 11.69 -9.16 24.58
N THR A 285 11.39 -10.13 23.71
CA THR A 285 10.47 -9.92 22.57
C THR A 285 9.07 -9.60 23.07
N VAL A 286 8.54 -10.43 23.98
CA VAL A 286 7.21 -10.23 24.59
C VAL A 286 7.15 -8.87 25.28
N PHE A 287 8.14 -8.57 26.13
CA PHE A 287 8.24 -7.28 26.82
C PHE A 287 8.23 -6.10 25.82
N SER A 288 9.03 -6.19 24.75
CA SER A 288 9.10 -5.12 23.75
C SER A 288 7.77 -4.91 23.01
N VAL A 289 7.05 -5.99 22.68
CA VAL A 289 5.74 -5.89 22.04
C VAL A 289 4.71 -5.28 23.00
N VAL A 290 4.69 -5.74 24.25
CA VAL A 290 3.79 -5.22 25.30
C VAL A 290 4.09 -3.74 25.56
N ALA A 291 5.35 -3.37 25.71
CA ALA A 291 5.75 -1.97 25.90
C ALA A 291 5.37 -1.10 24.70
N MET A 292 5.47 -1.63 23.48
CA MET A 292 5.09 -0.93 22.25
C MET A 292 3.58 -0.62 22.22
N VAL A 293 2.76 -1.56 22.66
CA VAL A 293 1.31 -1.40 22.74
C VAL A 293 0.93 -0.44 23.87
N LEU A 294 1.51 -0.62 25.07
CA LEU A 294 1.17 0.19 26.23
C LEU A 294 1.64 1.65 26.12
N LEU A 295 2.76 1.88 25.45
CA LEU A 295 3.33 3.22 25.25
C LEU A 295 2.92 3.87 23.93
N PHE A 296 1.94 3.30 23.23
CA PHE A 296 1.40 3.95 22.02
C PHE A 296 0.70 5.28 22.41
N PRO A 297 0.92 6.42 21.69
CA PRO A 297 1.68 6.56 20.42
C PRO A 297 3.19 6.84 20.59
N TYR A 298 3.71 7.05 21.80
CA TYR A 298 5.12 7.40 22.04
C TYR A 298 6.10 6.36 21.53
N SER A 299 5.71 5.09 21.53
CA SER A 299 6.51 3.99 20.98
C SER A 299 6.82 4.15 19.49
N LEU A 300 5.96 4.85 18.73
CA LEU A 300 6.22 5.14 17.31
C LEU A 300 7.46 6.02 17.12
N TYR A 301 7.64 7.03 17.97
CA TYR A 301 8.84 7.87 17.94
C TYR A 301 10.09 7.06 18.27
N GLY A 302 10.01 6.18 19.28
CA GLY A 302 11.09 5.27 19.62
C GLY A 302 11.48 4.35 18.46
N LEU A 303 10.49 3.76 17.78
CA LEU A 303 10.72 2.93 16.59
C LEU A 303 11.31 3.73 15.43
N CYS A 304 10.88 4.98 15.23
CA CYS A 304 11.43 5.87 14.23
C CYS A 304 12.92 6.15 14.48
N VAL A 305 13.31 6.49 15.71
CA VAL A 305 14.71 6.71 16.11
C VAL A 305 15.53 5.44 15.92
N ILE A 306 15.04 4.29 16.35
CA ILE A 306 15.73 3.00 16.19
C ILE A 306 15.88 2.65 14.70
N GLY A 307 14.87 2.87 13.89
CA GLY A 307 14.91 2.64 12.44
C GLY A 307 15.88 3.59 11.72
N ALA A 308 15.93 4.85 12.12
CA ALA A 308 16.90 5.82 11.61
C ALA A 308 18.33 5.43 12.00
N ALA A 309 18.56 5.04 13.26
CA ALA A 309 19.85 4.56 13.74
C ALA A 309 20.33 3.32 12.96
N ASP A 310 19.45 2.32 12.73
CA ASP A 310 19.80 1.15 11.92
C ASP A 310 20.24 1.55 10.50
N ARG A 311 19.57 2.55 9.93
CA ARG A 311 19.91 3.04 8.59
C ARG A 311 21.24 3.78 8.56
N LEU A 312 21.51 4.66 9.52
CA LEU A 312 22.73 5.47 9.61
C LEU A 312 23.94 4.59 9.94
N PHE A 313 23.83 3.74 10.95
CA PHE A 313 24.95 2.91 11.44
C PHE A 313 25.05 1.54 10.78
N ARG A 314 24.16 1.23 9.82
CA ARG A 314 24.12 -0.06 9.11
C ARG A 314 24.14 -1.27 10.04
N MET A 315 23.43 -1.21 11.17
CA MET A 315 23.55 -2.17 12.28
C MET A 315 23.35 -3.62 11.83
N ARG A 316 22.30 -3.90 11.04
CA ARG A 316 22.03 -5.26 10.52
C ARG A 316 23.12 -5.77 9.58
N ARG A 317 23.66 -4.91 8.72
CA ARG A 317 24.72 -5.27 7.77
C ARG A 317 26.03 -5.58 8.50
N SER A 318 26.42 -4.73 9.42
CA SER A 318 27.63 -4.93 10.24
C SER A 318 27.55 -6.22 11.08
N TYR A 319 26.34 -6.58 11.55
CA TYR A 319 26.16 -7.83 12.27
C TYR A 319 26.33 -9.06 11.36
N VAL A 320 25.68 -9.06 10.17
CA VAL A 320 25.81 -10.17 9.21
C VAL A 320 27.25 -10.33 8.73
N GLU A 321 27.95 -9.24 8.44
CA GLU A 321 29.37 -9.27 8.04
C GLU A 321 30.28 -9.85 9.14
N ARG A 322 29.96 -9.66 10.42
CA ARG A 322 30.71 -10.27 11.54
C ARG A 322 30.45 -11.77 11.70
N MET A 323 29.26 -12.24 11.32
CA MET A 323 28.91 -13.67 11.41
C MET A 323 29.56 -14.52 10.30
N HIS A 324 30.02 -13.87 9.22
CA HIS A 324 30.68 -14.53 8.09
C HIS A 324 32.22 -14.41 8.14
N LYS A 325 32.77 -13.76 9.17
CA LYS A 325 34.18 -13.78 9.53
C LYS A 325 34.44 -14.79 10.65
#